data_6e2cebcd604d8c7d5390f8f18cc520e6
#
_entry.id   6e2cebcd604d8c7d5390f8f18cc520e6
#
_cell.length_a   1.000
_cell.length_b   1.000
_cell.length_c   1.000
_cell.angle_alpha   90.00
_cell.angle_beta   90.00
_cell.angle_gamma   90.00
#
_symmetry.space_group_name_H-M   'P 1'
#
loop_
_entity.id
_entity.type
_entity.pdbx_description
1 polymer ?
#
loop_
_entity_poly.entity_id
_entity_poly.type
_entity_poly.pdbx_seq_one_letter_code
_entity_poly.pdbx_strand_id
1 'polypeptide(L)'
;MQYRENPGNKDQLSILGYGCLRYSKKGTAIDQEKAEREMAAAVEAGVNYFDTAYTYGGSEACLGKFLAKGYRDKVKIATKLPHYYIKAEGDMERYFKEQLERLQTDHVEYYLMHMLNDIAAWERLTALGIQDWIAEKKKSGQIGNIGFSFHGGATQFKKIIDSYDWDFCQIQYNYMDEHTQAGTEGLKYAAAKGLPVIIMEPLRGGKLAELSAENEAKLHAPRPEEAVPAWAFRFLQSIPGVTMVLSGMSNRDQLEKNIATFAEDRPLNEEEMTAILE
;
A
#
# COMPACT_ATOMS: atom_id res chain seq x y z
N MET A 1 1.40 18.02 -1.33
CA MET A 1 0.99 16.66 -0.87
C MET A 1 0.03 16.79 0.28
N GLN A 2 -1.05 16.04 0.29
CA GLN A 2 -1.97 15.96 1.42
C GLN A 2 -1.62 14.81 2.33
N TYR A 3 -2.02 14.92 3.60
CA TYR A 3 -1.77 13.92 4.63
C TYR A 3 -3.06 13.52 5.32
N ARG A 4 -3.12 12.25 5.73
CA ARG A 4 -4.17 11.73 6.60
C ARG A 4 -3.54 11.16 7.86
N GLU A 5 -4.18 11.42 8.98
CA GLU A 5 -3.73 10.86 10.26
C GLU A 5 -4.09 9.38 10.35
N ASN A 6 -3.12 8.55 10.72
CA ASN A 6 -3.39 7.20 11.14
C ASN A 6 -4.02 7.25 12.54
N PRO A 7 -5.29 6.85 12.72
CA PRO A 7 -5.99 6.98 14.00
C PRO A 7 -5.35 6.17 15.13
N GLY A 8 -4.63 5.09 14.81
CA GLY A 8 -4.01 4.21 15.81
C GLY A 8 -2.76 4.79 16.47
N ASN A 9 -1.85 5.39 15.68
CA ASN A 9 -0.54 5.86 16.16
C ASN A 9 -0.28 7.36 15.92
N LYS A 10 -1.24 8.08 15.33
CA LYS A 10 -1.18 9.53 15.00
C LYS A 10 -0.14 9.90 13.94
N ASP A 11 0.39 8.93 13.22
CA ASP A 11 1.25 9.20 12.07
C ASP A 11 0.53 10.04 11.02
N GLN A 12 1.20 11.10 10.56
CA GLN A 12 0.75 11.87 9.40
C GLN A 12 1.27 11.18 8.14
N LEU A 13 0.42 10.43 7.46
CA LEU A 13 0.76 9.69 6.26
C LEU A 13 0.37 10.47 5.00
N SER A 14 1.28 10.59 4.04
CA SER A 14 0.91 11.11 2.72
C SER A 14 -0.18 10.24 2.12
N ILE A 15 -1.22 10.85 1.58
CA ILE A 15 -2.34 10.11 0.97
C ILE A 15 -1.89 9.26 -0.24
N LEU A 16 -0.82 9.69 -0.93
CA LEU A 16 -0.08 8.90 -1.92
C LEU A 16 1.07 8.18 -1.24
N GLY A 17 1.06 6.84 -1.28
CA GLY A 17 2.19 6.00 -0.90
C GLY A 17 2.95 5.51 -2.14
N TYR A 18 4.27 5.34 -2.03
CA TYR A 18 5.13 4.85 -3.09
C TYR A 18 5.19 3.32 -3.10
N GLY A 19 4.59 2.70 -4.13
CA GLY A 19 4.64 1.25 -4.33
C GLY A 19 5.93 0.80 -5.02
N CYS A 20 6.76 0.04 -4.32
CA CYS A 20 8.09 -0.38 -4.78
C CYS A 20 8.12 -1.66 -5.63
N LEU A 21 6.97 -2.21 -6.01
CA LEU A 21 6.90 -3.41 -6.87
C LEU A 21 7.35 -3.13 -8.31
N ARG A 22 7.06 -1.94 -8.84
CA ARG A 22 7.15 -1.62 -10.28
C ARG A 22 8.28 -0.66 -10.62
N TYR A 23 9.44 -0.82 -9.99
CA TYR A 23 10.64 -0.10 -10.40
C TYR A 23 10.98 -0.34 -11.89
N SER A 24 11.44 0.70 -12.58
CA SER A 24 11.99 0.58 -13.92
C SER A 24 13.13 -0.43 -13.97
N LYS A 25 13.22 -1.16 -15.07
CA LYS A 25 14.26 -2.17 -15.25
C LYS A 25 15.25 -1.76 -16.33
N LYS A 26 16.52 -2.15 -16.15
CA LYS A 26 17.57 -2.13 -17.15
C LYS A 26 17.97 -3.59 -17.42
N GLY A 27 17.50 -4.14 -18.51
CA GLY A 27 17.53 -5.58 -18.74
C GLY A 27 16.61 -6.33 -17.74
N THR A 28 17.14 -7.28 -17.01
CA THR A 28 16.40 -8.08 -16.00
C THR A 28 16.46 -7.48 -14.58
N ALA A 29 17.40 -6.56 -14.34
CA ALA A 29 17.60 -5.93 -13.03
C ALA A 29 16.84 -4.61 -12.90
N ILE A 30 16.60 -4.18 -11.66
CA ILE A 30 16.08 -2.84 -11.36
C ILE A 30 17.13 -1.80 -11.81
N ASP A 31 16.69 -0.75 -12.50
CA ASP A 31 17.51 0.43 -12.79
C ASP A 31 17.64 1.27 -11.51
N GLN A 32 18.68 0.97 -10.73
CA GLN A 32 18.93 1.58 -9.42
C GLN A 32 18.99 3.11 -9.49
N GLU A 33 19.72 3.66 -10.46
CA GLU A 33 19.90 5.12 -10.57
C GLU A 33 18.57 5.82 -10.89
N LYS A 34 17.77 5.23 -11.79
CA LYS A 34 16.46 5.76 -12.13
C LYS A 34 15.50 5.67 -10.95
N ALA A 35 15.43 4.51 -10.29
CA ALA A 35 14.61 4.31 -9.12
C ALA A 35 14.94 5.30 -7.99
N GLU A 36 16.22 5.54 -7.72
CA GLU A 36 16.65 6.52 -6.71
C GLU A 36 16.25 7.95 -7.05
N ARG A 37 16.37 8.36 -8.32
CA ARG A 37 15.91 9.69 -8.75
C ARG A 37 14.41 9.88 -8.59
N GLU A 38 13.63 8.83 -8.88
CA GLU A 38 12.18 8.84 -8.74
C GLU A 38 11.75 8.84 -7.25
N MET A 39 12.38 8.03 -6.43
CA MET A 39 12.14 8.01 -4.97
C MET A 39 12.52 9.36 -4.33
N ALA A 40 13.66 9.94 -4.69
CA ALA A 40 14.06 11.26 -4.17
C ALA A 40 13.04 12.33 -4.52
N ALA A 41 12.56 12.36 -5.77
CA ALA A 41 11.52 13.30 -6.18
C ALA A 41 10.19 13.08 -5.46
N ALA A 42 9.83 11.83 -5.17
CA ALA A 42 8.65 11.53 -4.36
C ALA A 42 8.77 12.10 -2.93
N VAL A 43 9.93 11.88 -2.29
CA VAL A 43 10.21 12.43 -0.95
C VAL A 43 10.20 13.95 -0.95
N GLU A 44 10.83 14.59 -1.93
CA GLU A 44 10.84 16.06 -2.09
C GLU A 44 9.43 16.63 -2.26
N ALA A 45 8.54 15.88 -2.92
CA ALA A 45 7.13 16.24 -3.07
C ALA A 45 6.27 15.92 -1.83
N GLY A 46 6.85 15.34 -0.78
CA GLY A 46 6.20 15.06 0.49
C GLY A 46 5.60 13.66 0.62
N VAL A 47 5.90 12.72 -0.30
CA VAL A 47 5.55 11.30 -0.11
C VAL A 47 6.43 10.74 1.00
N ASN A 48 5.80 10.18 2.05
CA ASN A 48 6.51 9.72 3.25
C ASN A 48 6.26 8.25 3.61
N TYR A 49 5.66 7.46 2.70
CA TYR A 49 5.42 6.04 2.92
C TYR A 49 5.86 5.24 1.69
N PHE A 50 6.70 4.22 1.91
CA PHE A 50 7.26 3.36 0.87
C PHE A 50 6.93 1.91 1.15
N ASP A 51 6.21 1.27 0.23
CA ASP A 51 5.70 -0.10 0.36
C ASP A 51 6.50 -1.07 -0.49
N THR A 52 7.14 -2.03 0.13
CA THR A 52 7.85 -3.13 -0.51
C THR A 52 7.40 -4.49 0.03
N ALA A 53 8.06 -5.59 -0.35
CA ALA A 53 7.85 -6.93 0.18
C ALA A 53 9.06 -7.82 -0.09
N TYR A 54 9.22 -8.84 0.74
CA TYR A 54 10.26 -9.87 0.59
C TYR A 54 10.31 -10.47 -0.82
N THR A 55 9.15 -10.73 -1.41
CA THR A 55 8.99 -11.39 -2.71
C THR A 55 9.05 -10.46 -3.92
N TYR A 56 9.20 -9.15 -3.70
CA TYR A 56 9.41 -8.20 -4.80
C TYR A 56 10.88 -8.23 -5.20
N GLY A 57 11.22 -9.02 -6.21
CA GLY A 57 12.60 -9.32 -6.60
C GLY A 57 13.53 -8.11 -6.64
N GLY A 58 14.45 -8.02 -5.68
CA GLY A 58 15.44 -6.95 -5.57
C GLY A 58 14.93 -5.62 -5.00
N SER A 59 13.62 -5.47 -4.76
CA SER A 59 13.00 -4.21 -4.34
C SER A 59 13.49 -3.73 -2.98
N GLU A 60 13.54 -4.61 -1.96
CA GLU A 60 14.05 -4.26 -0.63
C GLU A 60 15.51 -3.77 -0.69
N ALA A 61 16.36 -4.44 -1.47
CA ALA A 61 17.75 -4.04 -1.63
C ALA A 61 17.91 -2.72 -2.40
N CYS A 62 17.04 -2.47 -3.39
CA CYS A 62 17.01 -1.20 -4.11
C CYS A 62 16.61 -0.05 -3.19
N LEU A 63 15.55 -0.24 -2.40
CA LEU A 63 15.11 0.74 -1.42
C LEU A 63 16.17 0.96 -0.34
N GLY A 64 16.80 -0.09 0.20
CA GLY A 64 17.85 0.01 1.22
C GLY A 64 19.03 0.87 0.77
N LYS A 65 19.50 0.73 -0.46
CA LYS A 65 20.55 1.59 -1.03
C LYS A 65 20.14 3.06 -1.10
N PHE A 66 18.90 3.33 -1.41
CA PHE A 66 18.35 4.70 -1.39
C PHE A 66 18.29 5.26 0.02
N LEU A 67 17.79 4.49 0.97
CA LEU A 67 17.67 4.90 2.38
C LEU A 67 19.02 5.25 3.00
N ALA A 68 20.07 4.47 2.70
CA ALA A 68 21.43 4.70 3.16
C ALA A 68 22.06 6.04 2.70
N LYS A 69 21.44 6.69 1.70
CA LYS A 69 21.86 8.03 1.23
C LYS A 69 21.25 9.19 2.05
N GLY A 70 20.76 8.94 3.25
CA GLY A 70 20.22 9.94 4.17
C GLY A 70 18.70 10.15 4.02
N TYR A 71 17.99 9.17 3.47
CA TYR A 71 16.53 9.23 3.33
C TYR A 71 15.78 8.41 4.39
N ARG A 72 16.48 7.59 5.20
CA ARG A 72 15.85 6.69 6.18
C ARG A 72 14.87 7.40 7.11
N ASP A 73 15.29 8.52 7.69
CA ASP A 73 14.50 9.28 8.67
C ASP A 73 13.40 10.16 8.02
N LYS A 74 13.36 10.22 6.70
CA LYS A 74 12.38 11.02 5.95
C LYS A 74 11.14 10.24 5.56
N VAL A 75 11.19 8.91 5.68
CA VAL A 75 10.12 8.03 5.18
C VAL A 75 9.80 6.92 6.17
N LYS A 76 8.57 6.48 6.12
CA LYS A 76 8.08 5.28 6.79
C LYS A 76 8.14 4.12 5.82
N ILE A 77 8.69 3.00 6.26
CA ILE A 77 8.88 1.80 5.44
C ILE A 77 7.85 0.76 5.82
N ALA A 78 7.22 0.20 4.80
CA ALA A 78 6.41 -0.99 4.90
C ALA A 78 7.05 -2.14 4.13
N THR A 79 7.22 -3.28 4.78
CA THR A 79 7.56 -4.54 4.10
C THR A 79 6.70 -5.68 4.63
N LYS A 80 6.77 -6.86 3.99
CA LYS A 80 5.80 -7.92 4.18
C LYS A 80 6.47 -9.27 4.41
N LEU A 81 6.05 -9.97 5.48
CA LEU A 81 6.46 -11.34 5.78
C LEU A 81 5.84 -12.31 4.76
N PRO A 82 6.63 -13.11 4.05
CA PRO A 82 6.12 -14.15 3.17
C PRO A 82 5.60 -15.34 3.99
N HIS A 83 4.48 -15.16 4.70
CA HIS A 83 3.97 -16.10 5.70
C HIS A 83 3.74 -17.53 5.16
N TYR A 84 3.53 -17.66 3.86
CA TYR A 84 3.37 -18.96 3.20
C TYR A 84 4.69 -19.77 3.10
N TYR A 85 5.85 -19.12 3.36
CA TYR A 85 7.14 -19.80 3.48
C TYR A 85 7.48 -20.20 4.92
N ILE A 86 6.72 -19.72 5.92
CA ILE A 86 6.92 -20.04 7.33
C ILE A 86 6.48 -21.48 7.60
N LYS A 87 7.41 -22.33 8.02
CA LYS A 87 7.19 -23.73 8.35
C LYS A 87 7.51 -24.06 9.80
N ALA A 88 8.34 -23.24 10.44
CA ALA A 88 8.75 -23.37 11.83
C ALA A 88 8.85 -21.99 12.48
N GLU A 89 8.81 -21.93 13.80
CA GLU A 89 8.90 -20.69 14.59
C GLU A 89 10.10 -19.82 14.21
N GLY A 90 11.30 -20.39 14.07
CA GLY A 90 12.52 -19.66 13.71
C GLY A 90 12.53 -19.05 12.30
N ASP A 91 11.61 -19.45 11.41
CA ASP A 91 11.53 -18.88 10.06
C ASP A 91 11.10 -17.41 10.06
N MET A 92 10.22 -17.01 11.00
CA MET A 92 9.76 -15.62 11.12
C MET A 92 10.95 -14.67 11.34
N GLU A 93 11.78 -14.99 12.32
CA GLU A 93 12.99 -14.22 12.65
C GLU A 93 13.98 -14.20 11.50
N ARG A 94 14.19 -15.33 10.84
CA ARG A 94 15.12 -15.43 9.71
C ARG A 94 14.69 -14.53 8.55
N TYR A 95 13.43 -14.58 8.11
CA TYR A 95 12.93 -13.72 7.02
C TYR A 95 12.96 -12.25 7.40
N PHE A 96 12.55 -11.91 8.61
CA PHE A 96 12.56 -10.53 9.09
C PHE A 96 13.98 -9.95 9.11
N LYS A 97 14.95 -10.71 9.62
CA LYS A 97 16.35 -10.31 9.62
C LYS A 97 16.89 -10.10 8.20
N GLU A 98 16.62 -11.01 7.28
CA GLU A 98 17.00 -10.85 5.88
C GLU A 98 16.39 -9.57 5.25
N GLN A 99 15.14 -9.22 5.60
CA GLN A 99 14.49 -8.00 5.14
C GLN A 99 15.18 -6.75 5.69
N LEU A 100 15.49 -6.70 6.98
CA LEU A 100 16.21 -5.58 7.58
C LEU A 100 17.61 -5.41 6.97
N GLU A 101 18.33 -6.51 6.71
CA GLU A 101 19.63 -6.49 6.04
C GLU A 101 19.52 -5.91 4.61
N ARG A 102 18.52 -6.32 3.82
CA ARG A 102 18.28 -5.79 2.47
C ARG A 102 17.91 -4.32 2.50
N LEU A 103 17.05 -3.92 3.44
CA LEU A 103 16.60 -2.55 3.64
C LEU A 103 17.67 -1.64 4.28
N GLN A 104 18.77 -2.21 4.79
CA GLN A 104 19.85 -1.49 5.49
C GLN A 104 19.30 -0.64 6.64
N THR A 105 18.43 -1.21 7.45
CA THR A 105 17.78 -0.56 8.60
C THR A 105 17.65 -1.55 9.76
N ASP A 106 17.45 -1.07 10.95
CA ASP A 106 17.24 -1.87 12.16
C ASP A 106 15.76 -2.03 12.55
N HIS A 107 14.87 -1.29 11.89
CA HIS A 107 13.43 -1.31 12.15
C HIS A 107 12.61 -0.96 10.92
N VAL A 108 11.30 -1.26 10.97
CA VAL A 108 10.29 -0.82 9.99
C VAL A 108 9.08 -0.26 10.73
N GLU A 109 8.48 0.79 10.18
CA GLU A 109 7.31 1.41 10.78
C GLU A 109 6.03 0.60 10.57
N TYR A 110 5.95 -0.12 9.44
CA TYR A 110 4.77 -0.91 9.06
C TYR A 110 5.21 -2.29 8.58
N TYR A 111 4.67 -3.34 9.19
CA TYR A 111 4.97 -4.72 8.82
C TYR A 111 3.70 -5.49 8.54
N LEU A 112 3.64 -6.26 7.45
CA LEU A 112 2.43 -6.93 7.02
C LEU A 112 2.62 -8.44 6.90
N MET A 113 1.59 -9.22 7.26
CA MET A 113 1.45 -10.58 6.75
C MET A 113 1.09 -10.50 5.26
N HIS A 114 1.97 -10.99 4.38
CA HIS A 114 1.81 -10.85 2.93
C HIS A 114 0.76 -11.80 2.38
N MET A 115 -0.31 -11.27 1.78
CA MET A 115 -1.40 -12.06 1.18
C MET A 115 -2.04 -13.03 2.19
N LEU A 116 -2.38 -12.53 3.37
CA LEU A 116 -3.11 -13.31 4.38
C LEU A 116 -4.59 -13.41 3.96
N ASN A 117 -4.92 -14.40 3.13
CA ASN A 117 -6.18 -14.45 2.39
C ASN A 117 -7.27 -15.30 3.05
N ASP A 118 -6.96 -16.04 4.10
CA ASP A 118 -7.91 -16.86 4.85
C ASP A 118 -7.51 -16.98 6.33
N ILE A 119 -8.50 -17.28 7.16
CA ILE A 119 -8.30 -17.39 8.60
C ILE A 119 -7.43 -18.60 8.98
N ALA A 120 -7.48 -19.68 8.22
CA ALA A 120 -6.69 -20.89 8.51
C ALA A 120 -5.18 -20.60 8.41
N ALA A 121 -4.76 -19.71 7.48
CA ALA A 121 -3.38 -19.26 7.41
C ALA A 121 -2.96 -18.50 8.67
N TRP A 122 -3.82 -17.66 9.22
CA TRP A 122 -3.56 -16.97 10.49
C TRP A 122 -3.50 -17.92 11.68
N GLU A 123 -4.46 -18.84 11.79
CA GLU A 123 -4.48 -19.87 12.83
C GLU A 123 -3.22 -20.74 12.82
N ARG A 124 -2.74 -21.12 11.63
CA ARG A 124 -1.46 -21.83 11.46
C ARG A 124 -0.27 -21.00 11.96
N LEU A 125 -0.21 -19.71 11.64
CA LEU A 125 0.86 -18.82 12.14
C LEU A 125 0.77 -18.64 13.65
N THR A 126 -0.42 -18.53 14.20
CA THR A 126 -0.68 -18.45 15.64
C THR A 126 -0.16 -19.71 16.36
N ALA A 127 -0.42 -20.89 15.80
CA ALA A 127 0.11 -22.13 16.34
C ALA A 127 1.65 -22.24 16.27
N LEU A 128 2.31 -21.44 15.41
CA LEU A 128 3.75 -21.31 15.32
C LEU A 128 4.32 -20.16 16.17
N GLY A 129 3.51 -19.49 17.01
CA GLY A 129 3.96 -18.45 17.95
C GLY A 129 4.08 -17.05 17.32
N ILE A 130 3.43 -16.76 16.17
CA ILE A 130 3.54 -15.44 15.51
C ILE A 130 3.13 -14.29 16.41
N GLN A 131 2.12 -14.46 17.27
CA GLN A 131 1.63 -13.37 18.13
C GLN A 131 2.67 -12.95 19.18
N ASP A 132 3.35 -13.91 19.81
CA ASP A 132 4.42 -13.64 20.76
C ASP A 132 5.62 -13.00 20.07
N TRP A 133 5.97 -13.49 18.87
CA TRP A 133 7.03 -12.91 18.05
C TRP A 133 6.71 -11.44 17.68
N ILE A 134 5.48 -11.14 17.23
CA ILE A 134 5.06 -9.77 16.95
C ILE A 134 5.17 -8.89 18.19
N ALA A 135 4.68 -9.37 19.35
CA ALA A 135 4.74 -8.63 20.61
C ALA A 135 6.18 -8.29 21.01
N GLU A 136 7.11 -9.24 20.84
CA GLU A 136 8.55 -9.00 21.06
C GLU A 136 9.10 -7.93 20.11
N LYS A 137 8.79 -8.00 18.81
CA LYS A 137 9.29 -7.03 17.82
C LYS A 137 8.69 -5.63 18.01
N LYS A 138 7.44 -5.52 18.40
CA LYS A 138 6.84 -4.23 18.80
C LYS A 138 7.50 -3.68 20.07
N LYS A 139 7.72 -4.51 21.09
CA LYS A 139 8.38 -4.11 22.35
C LYS A 139 9.82 -3.66 22.13
N SER A 140 10.57 -4.30 21.24
CA SER A 140 11.95 -3.90 20.90
C SER A 140 12.04 -2.67 20.00
N GLY A 141 10.92 -2.21 19.43
CA GLY A 141 10.86 -1.11 18.47
C GLY A 141 11.27 -1.49 17.05
N GLN A 142 11.50 -2.78 16.78
CA GLN A 142 11.85 -3.25 15.43
C GLN A 142 10.67 -3.22 14.46
N ILE A 143 9.43 -3.35 14.96
CA ILE A 143 8.18 -3.19 14.22
C ILE A 143 7.33 -2.13 14.91
N GLY A 144 6.95 -1.10 14.19
CA GLY A 144 6.04 -0.06 14.71
C GLY A 144 4.58 -0.52 14.69
N ASN A 145 4.08 -0.90 13.53
CA ASN A 145 2.70 -1.29 13.31
C ASN A 145 2.63 -2.63 12.59
N ILE A 146 1.68 -3.48 12.99
CA ILE A 146 1.43 -4.78 12.37
C ILE A 146 0.12 -4.79 11.60
N GLY A 147 0.15 -5.30 10.39
CA GLY A 147 -1.03 -5.41 9.54
C GLY A 147 -0.97 -6.61 8.61
N PHE A 148 -1.84 -6.63 7.64
CA PHE A 148 -1.86 -7.66 6.62
C PHE A 148 -2.29 -7.10 5.26
N SER A 149 -1.77 -7.68 4.17
CA SER A 149 -2.29 -7.48 2.83
C SER A 149 -3.22 -8.64 2.45
N PHE A 150 -4.28 -8.32 1.70
CA PHE A 150 -5.39 -9.23 1.51
C PHE A 150 -5.91 -9.25 0.07
N HIS A 151 -6.16 -10.47 -0.45
CA HIS A 151 -6.75 -10.72 -1.76
C HIS A 151 -7.89 -11.75 -1.73
N GLY A 152 -8.36 -12.14 -0.54
CA GLY A 152 -9.47 -13.08 -0.35
C GLY A 152 -10.84 -12.42 -0.40
N GLY A 153 -11.90 -13.18 -0.12
CA GLY A 153 -13.27 -12.66 -0.10
C GLY A 153 -13.66 -11.99 1.23
N ALA A 154 -14.69 -11.12 1.20
CA ALA A 154 -15.12 -10.29 2.33
C ALA A 154 -15.39 -11.08 3.63
N THR A 155 -15.93 -12.29 3.54
CA THR A 155 -16.15 -13.14 4.72
C THR A 155 -14.85 -13.51 5.43
N GLN A 156 -13.81 -13.87 4.70
CA GLN A 156 -12.50 -14.20 5.28
C GLN A 156 -11.81 -12.94 5.82
N PHE A 157 -11.96 -11.82 5.13
CA PHE A 157 -11.43 -10.52 5.57
C PHE A 157 -11.95 -10.15 6.97
N LYS A 158 -13.27 -10.24 7.20
CA LYS A 158 -13.86 -9.94 8.50
C LYS A 158 -13.35 -10.88 9.60
N LYS A 159 -13.24 -12.19 9.32
CA LYS A 159 -12.69 -13.16 10.27
C LYS A 159 -11.25 -12.82 10.66
N ILE A 160 -10.42 -12.42 9.70
CA ILE A 160 -9.03 -12.02 9.97
C ILE A 160 -8.99 -10.75 10.83
N ILE A 161 -9.78 -9.72 10.49
CA ILE A 161 -9.87 -8.50 11.30
C ILE A 161 -10.27 -8.81 12.75
N ASP A 162 -11.22 -9.73 12.95
CA ASP A 162 -11.72 -10.07 14.29
C ASP A 162 -10.79 -10.98 15.08
N SER A 163 -9.77 -11.57 14.46
CA SER A 163 -8.91 -12.57 15.07
C SER A 163 -7.69 -12.02 15.81
N TYR A 164 -7.36 -10.74 15.60
CA TYR A 164 -6.18 -10.11 16.17
C TYR A 164 -6.34 -8.59 16.25
N ASP A 165 -5.61 -7.94 17.14
CA ASP A 165 -5.57 -6.48 17.29
C ASP A 165 -4.61 -5.86 16.24
N TRP A 166 -5.07 -5.79 15.01
CA TRP A 166 -4.32 -5.24 13.87
C TRP A 166 -4.23 -3.73 13.95
N ASP A 167 -3.07 -3.16 13.62
CA ASP A 167 -2.87 -1.71 13.56
C ASP A 167 -3.33 -1.12 12.23
N PHE A 168 -3.42 -1.92 11.15
CA PHE A 168 -3.88 -1.50 9.82
C PHE A 168 -4.14 -2.70 8.90
N CYS A 169 -4.77 -2.46 7.76
CA CYS A 169 -4.88 -3.45 6.69
C CYS A 169 -4.63 -2.84 5.31
N GLN A 170 -4.26 -3.70 4.35
CA GLN A 170 -4.01 -3.31 2.96
C GLN A 170 -4.86 -4.18 2.04
N ILE A 171 -5.74 -3.56 1.24
CA ILE A 171 -6.67 -4.24 0.34
C ILE A 171 -6.54 -3.74 -1.09
N GLN A 172 -6.86 -4.59 -2.05
CA GLN A 172 -7.12 -4.15 -3.41
C GLN A 172 -8.49 -3.47 -3.46
N TYR A 173 -8.55 -2.24 -4.00
CA TYR A 173 -9.81 -1.55 -4.20
C TYR A 173 -9.67 -0.46 -5.28
N ASN A 174 -10.68 -0.39 -6.16
CA ASN A 174 -10.84 0.63 -7.20
C ASN A 174 -12.31 0.62 -7.65
N TYR A 175 -12.73 1.57 -8.48
CA TYR A 175 -14.10 1.71 -8.91
C TYR A 175 -14.67 0.53 -9.73
N MET A 176 -13.80 -0.32 -10.31
CA MET A 176 -14.23 -1.53 -11.02
C MET A 176 -14.35 -2.77 -10.12
N ASP A 177 -13.73 -2.73 -8.95
CA ASP A 177 -13.60 -3.89 -8.06
C ASP A 177 -14.35 -3.68 -6.72
N GLU A 178 -15.41 -2.87 -6.69
CA GLU A 178 -16.20 -2.58 -5.49
C GLU A 178 -16.82 -3.83 -4.82
N HIS A 179 -17.09 -4.86 -5.62
CA HIS A 179 -17.68 -6.13 -5.17
C HIS A 179 -16.69 -7.31 -5.25
N THR A 180 -15.41 -7.02 -5.49
CA THR A 180 -14.38 -8.04 -5.65
C THR A 180 -13.49 -8.08 -4.39
N GLN A 181 -13.06 -9.26 -3.96
CA GLN A 181 -12.21 -9.48 -2.80
C GLN A 181 -12.83 -8.94 -1.49
N ALA A 182 -12.14 -8.08 -0.73
CA ALA A 182 -12.69 -7.42 0.44
C ALA A 182 -13.85 -6.49 0.05
N GLY A 183 -13.69 -5.80 -1.08
CA GLY A 183 -14.67 -4.89 -1.66
C GLY A 183 -15.10 -3.75 -0.73
N THR A 184 -16.15 -3.06 -1.12
CA THR A 184 -16.78 -1.99 -0.31
C THR A 184 -17.24 -2.49 1.06
N GLU A 185 -17.72 -3.73 1.12
CA GLU A 185 -18.18 -4.36 2.36
C GLU A 185 -17.04 -4.51 3.37
N GLY A 186 -15.88 -5.02 2.94
CA GLY A 186 -14.69 -5.17 3.79
C GLY A 186 -14.11 -3.83 4.18
N LEU A 187 -14.02 -2.87 3.25
CA LEU A 187 -13.54 -1.53 3.54
C LEU A 187 -14.37 -0.85 4.64
N LYS A 188 -15.71 -0.85 4.49
CA LYS A 188 -16.61 -0.28 5.49
C LYS A 188 -16.50 -0.99 6.84
N TYR A 189 -16.31 -2.31 6.84
CA TYR A 189 -16.12 -3.09 8.07
C TYR A 189 -14.85 -2.70 8.81
N ALA A 190 -13.73 -2.58 8.11
CA ALA A 190 -12.47 -2.13 8.68
C ALA A 190 -12.57 -0.70 9.23
N ALA A 191 -13.12 0.23 8.42
CA ALA A 191 -13.31 1.62 8.81
C ALA A 191 -14.22 1.78 10.05
N ALA A 192 -15.30 1.00 10.16
CA ALA A 192 -16.19 1.01 11.32
C ALA A 192 -15.50 0.57 12.61
N LYS A 193 -14.44 -0.23 12.52
CA LYS A 193 -13.58 -0.61 13.65
C LYS A 193 -12.44 0.38 13.93
N GLY A 194 -12.36 1.47 13.16
CA GLY A 194 -11.27 2.43 13.28
C GLY A 194 -9.93 1.92 12.72
N LEU A 195 -9.94 0.81 11.97
CA LEU A 195 -8.74 0.22 11.37
C LEU A 195 -8.35 1.00 10.11
N PRO A 196 -7.14 1.59 10.03
CA PRO A 196 -6.64 2.25 8.83
C PRO A 196 -6.61 1.31 7.63
N VAL A 197 -7.15 1.77 6.51
CA VAL A 197 -7.20 1.00 5.26
C VAL A 197 -6.26 1.64 4.23
N ILE A 198 -5.27 0.87 3.81
CA ILE A 198 -4.34 1.22 2.72
C ILE A 198 -4.81 0.52 1.45
N ILE A 199 -4.93 1.28 0.37
CA ILE A 199 -5.40 0.75 -0.92
C ILE A 199 -4.21 0.38 -1.80
N MET A 200 -4.20 -0.84 -2.31
CA MET A 200 -3.32 -1.29 -3.38
C MET A 200 -4.10 -1.49 -4.69
N GLU A 201 -3.41 -1.52 -5.81
CA GLU A 201 -3.97 -1.67 -7.16
C GLU A 201 -5.07 -0.64 -7.53
N PRO A 202 -4.87 0.64 -7.24
CA PRO A 202 -5.87 1.69 -7.53
C PRO A 202 -6.19 1.80 -9.02
N LEU A 203 -5.22 1.44 -9.88
CA LEU A 203 -5.35 1.45 -11.34
C LEU A 203 -5.44 0.04 -11.95
N ARG A 204 -5.75 -0.99 -11.15
CA ARG A 204 -5.91 -2.39 -11.60
C ARG A 204 -4.75 -2.86 -12.48
N GLY A 205 -3.51 -2.62 -12.00
CA GLY A 205 -2.30 -2.96 -12.74
C GLY A 205 -2.03 -2.08 -13.97
N GLY A 206 -2.65 -0.91 -14.07
CA GLY A 206 -2.55 0.03 -15.19
C GLY A 206 -3.74 0.00 -16.16
N LYS A 207 -4.66 -0.97 -16.02
CA LYS A 207 -5.84 -1.09 -16.91
C LYS A 207 -6.80 0.10 -16.82
N LEU A 208 -6.83 0.79 -15.69
CA LEU A 208 -7.65 1.97 -15.47
C LEU A 208 -6.91 3.28 -15.76
N ALA A 209 -5.71 3.21 -16.34
CA ALA A 209 -4.97 4.37 -16.79
C ALA A 209 -5.27 4.72 -18.27
N GLU A 210 -5.85 3.78 -19.01
CA GLU A 210 -6.24 3.93 -20.42
C GLU A 210 -7.64 3.32 -20.57
N LEU A 211 -8.59 4.11 -21.05
CA LEU A 211 -9.96 3.70 -21.28
C LEU A 211 -10.29 3.74 -22.78
N SER A 212 -11.46 3.21 -23.16
CA SER A 212 -11.98 3.43 -24.52
C SER A 212 -12.29 4.93 -24.73
N ALA A 213 -12.22 5.41 -25.96
CA ALA A 213 -12.56 6.80 -26.29
C ALA A 213 -13.97 7.19 -25.82
N GLU A 214 -14.93 6.25 -25.81
CA GLU A 214 -16.28 6.45 -25.31
C GLU A 214 -16.28 6.71 -23.79
N ASN A 215 -15.60 5.85 -23.01
CA ASN A 215 -15.53 5.98 -21.55
C ASN A 215 -14.69 7.19 -21.14
N GLU A 216 -13.62 7.48 -21.85
CA GLU A 216 -12.83 8.67 -21.61
C GLU A 216 -13.64 9.96 -21.83
N ALA A 217 -14.46 10.00 -22.88
CA ALA A 217 -15.35 11.14 -23.14
C ALA A 217 -16.39 11.36 -22.01
N LYS A 218 -16.89 10.29 -21.40
CA LYS A 218 -17.82 10.40 -20.24
C LYS A 218 -17.12 11.07 -19.06
N LEU A 219 -15.87 10.71 -18.77
CA LEU A 219 -15.09 11.30 -17.67
C LEU A 219 -14.69 12.75 -17.97
N HIS A 220 -14.34 13.07 -19.22
CA HIS A 220 -13.97 14.44 -19.60
C HIS A 220 -15.17 15.41 -19.63
N ALA A 221 -16.39 14.94 -19.69
CA ALA A 221 -17.57 15.83 -19.72
C ALA A 221 -17.64 16.72 -18.46
N PRO A 222 -17.58 16.18 -17.21
CA PRO A 222 -17.60 16.99 -15.99
C PRO A 222 -16.24 17.59 -15.61
N ARG A 223 -15.12 16.99 -16.04
CA ARG A 223 -13.74 17.48 -15.75
C ARG A 223 -12.82 17.36 -16.97
N PRO A 224 -12.91 18.29 -17.94
CA PRO A 224 -12.18 18.18 -19.22
C PRO A 224 -10.66 18.10 -19.07
N GLU A 225 -10.11 18.72 -18.04
CA GLU A 225 -8.66 18.80 -17.80
C GLU A 225 -8.11 17.66 -16.93
N GLU A 226 -8.98 16.82 -16.36
CA GLU A 226 -8.53 15.74 -15.46
C GLU A 226 -8.07 14.54 -16.29
N ALA A 227 -6.86 14.04 -16.04
CA ALA A 227 -6.33 12.85 -16.71
C ALA A 227 -7.06 11.59 -16.25
N VAL A 228 -7.23 10.59 -17.14
CA VAL A 228 -7.94 9.33 -16.83
C VAL A 228 -7.45 8.66 -15.53
N PRO A 229 -6.13 8.50 -15.25
CA PRO A 229 -5.69 7.91 -13.99
C PRO A 229 -6.11 8.69 -12.76
N ALA A 230 -6.22 10.02 -12.87
CA ALA A 230 -6.59 10.88 -11.76
C ALA A 230 -8.02 10.60 -11.27
N TRP A 231 -8.94 10.21 -12.16
CA TRP A 231 -10.30 9.83 -11.80
C TRP A 231 -10.34 8.66 -10.80
N ALA A 232 -9.54 7.62 -11.03
CA ALA A 232 -9.45 6.50 -10.12
C ALA A 232 -8.89 6.92 -8.74
N PHE A 233 -7.94 7.84 -8.71
CA PHE A 233 -7.41 8.39 -7.46
C PHE A 233 -8.42 9.29 -6.76
N ARG A 234 -9.14 10.14 -7.50
CA ARG A 234 -10.22 10.99 -6.96
C ARG A 234 -11.36 10.14 -6.38
N PHE A 235 -11.74 9.06 -7.05
CA PHE A 235 -12.67 8.07 -6.51
C PHE A 235 -12.22 7.61 -5.12
N LEU A 236 -10.98 7.16 -4.98
CA LEU A 236 -10.45 6.67 -3.70
C LEU A 236 -10.32 7.78 -2.64
N GLN A 237 -10.02 9.02 -3.04
CA GLN A 237 -10.04 10.17 -2.13
C GLN A 237 -11.44 10.42 -1.55
N SER A 238 -12.48 10.10 -2.32
CA SER A 238 -13.90 10.30 -1.94
C SER A 238 -14.45 9.22 -1.03
N ILE A 239 -13.76 8.06 -0.89
CA ILE A 239 -14.25 6.94 -0.10
C ILE A 239 -13.87 7.14 1.38
N PRO A 240 -14.87 7.25 2.29
CA PRO A 240 -14.60 7.31 3.73
C PRO A 240 -13.86 6.05 4.22
N GLY A 241 -12.88 6.25 5.09
CA GLY A 241 -12.10 5.15 5.67
C GLY A 241 -10.83 4.78 4.89
N VAL A 242 -10.65 5.26 3.66
CA VAL A 242 -9.37 5.13 2.96
C VAL A 242 -8.35 6.04 3.61
N THR A 243 -7.27 5.46 4.14
CA THR A 243 -6.18 6.22 4.77
C THR A 243 -5.12 6.62 3.74
N MET A 244 -4.77 5.72 2.84
CA MET A 244 -3.71 5.92 1.86
C MET A 244 -3.97 5.11 0.60
N VAL A 245 -3.43 5.58 -0.53
CA VAL A 245 -3.46 4.93 -1.84
C VAL A 245 -2.04 4.67 -2.31
N LEU A 246 -1.68 3.39 -2.50
CA LEU A 246 -0.38 3.00 -3.03
C LEU A 246 -0.40 3.04 -4.56
N SER A 247 0.58 3.69 -5.15
CA SER A 247 0.79 3.65 -6.60
C SER A 247 2.20 3.22 -6.94
N GLY A 248 2.31 2.26 -7.87
CA GLY A 248 3.57 1.89 -8.50
C GLY A 248 3.83 2.81 -9.69
N MET A 249 4.73 3.77 -9.53
CA MET A 249 5.09 4.75 -10.54
C MET A 249 6.38 4.33 -11.21
N SER A 250 6.30 3.90 -12.47
CA SER A 250 7.43 3.31 -13.21
C SER A 250 8.26 4.35 -13.99
N ASN A 251 7.83 5.60 -14.02
CA ASN A 251 8.54 6.71 -14.68
C ASN A 251 8.17 8.06 -14.06
N ARG A 252 8.97 9.07 -14.43
CA ARG A 252 8.85 10.43 -13.90
C ARG A 252 7.51 11.09 -14.21
N ASP A 253 6.97 10.90 -15.40
CA ASP A 253 5.69 11.47 -15.81
C ASP A 253 4.53 10.95 -14.95
N GLN A 254 4.47 9.63 -14.70
CA GLN A 254 3.48 9.04 -13.80
C GLN A 254 3.60 9.57 -12.37
N LEU A 255 4.83 9.72 -11.87
CA LEU A 255 5.10 10.25 -10.55
C LEU A 255 4.60 11.69 -10.43
N GLU A 256 4.95 12.56 -11.37
CA GLU A 256 4.55 13.98 -11.33
C GLU A 256 3.03 14.16 -11.46
N LYS A 257 2.37 13.41 -12.32
CA LYS A 257 0.92 13.43 -12.48
C LYS A 257 0.20 12.95 -11.21
N ASN A 258 0.68 11.87 -10.60
CA ASN A 258 0.10 11.38 -9.35
C ASN A 258 0.32 12.36 -8.20
N ILE A 259 1.52 12.94 -8.08
CA ILE A 259 1.80 13.99 -7.08
C ILE A 259 0.85 15.18 -7.26
N ALA A 260 0.67 15.65 -8.49
CA ALA A 260 -0.25 16.74 -8.80
C ALA A 260 -1.70 16.40 -8.38
N THR A 261 -2.16 15.19 -8.69
CA THR A 261 -3.49 14.72 -8.29
C THR A 261 -3.67 14.74 -6.77
N PHE A 262 -2.70 14.22 -6.01
CA PHE A 262 -2.78 14.14 -4.55
C PHE A 262 -2.30 15.42 -3.82
N ALA A 263 -1.86 16.44 -4.54
CA ALA A 263 -1.59 17.75 -3.96
C ALA A 263 -2.87 18.54 -3.65
N GLU A 264 -3.95 18.24 -4.36
CA GLU A 264 -5.23 18.91 -4.22
C GLU A 264 -6.27 18.02 -3.53
N ASP A 265 -7.02 18.59 -2.58
CA ASP A 265 -8.23 17.96 -2.01
C ASP A 265 -9.42 18.22 -2.93
N ARG A 266 -9.60 17.31 -3.87
CA ARG A 266 -10.62 17.42 -4.91
C ARG A 266 -11.36 16.10 -5.09
N PRO A 267 -12.06 15.59 -4.05
CA PRO A 267 -12.86 14.37 -4.16
C PRO A 267 -13.92 14.52 -5.25
N LEU A 268 -14.45 13.41 -5.73
CA LEU A 268 -15.59 13.41 -6.66
C LEU A 268 -16.87 13.84 -5.96
N ASN A 269 -17.68 14.65 -6.63
CA ASN A 269 -19.04 14.93 -6.19
C ASN A 269 -20.01 13.80 -6.63
N GLU A 270 -21.29 13.89 -6.32
CA GLU A 270 -22.28 12.84 -6.61
C GLU A 270 -22.45 12.57 -8.11
N GLU A 271 -22.46 13.62 -8.94
CA GLU A 271 -22.56 13.50 -10.41
C GLU A 271 -21.33 12.80 -10.99
N GLU A 272 -20.15 13.22 -10.57
CA GLU A 272 -18.87 12.64 -10.98
C GLU A 272 -18.72 11.20 -10.48
N MET A 273 -19.20 10.91 -9.26
CA MET A 273 -19.22 9.54 -8.73
C MET A 273 -20.14 8.64 -9.56
N THR A 274 -21.30 9.15 -10.00
CA THR A 274 -22.19 8.44 -10.91
C THR A 274 -21.50 8.18 -12.26
N ALA A 275 -20.86 9.20 -12.83
CA ALA A 275 -20.19 9.09 -14.13
C ALA A 275 -19.06 8.05 -14.16
N ILE A 276 -18.33 7.86 -13.05
CA ILE A 276 -17.25 6.86 -13.01
C ILE A 276 -17.76 5.43 -12.77
N LEU A 277 -18.96 5.26 -12.23
CA LEU A 277 -19.56 3.95 -11.92
C LEU A 277 -20.47 3.42 -13.03
N GLU A 278 -20.87 4.23 -14.01
CA GLU A 278 -21.64 3.86 -15.23
C GLU A 278 -20.75 3.45 -16.41
#